data_a93ae7f4ca0c0477d797abe5801d8eda
#
_entry.id   a93ae7f4ca0c0477d797abe5801d8eda
#
_cell.length_a   1.000
_cell.length_b   1.000
_cell.length_c   1.000
_cell.angle_alpha   90.00
_cell.angle_beta   90.00
_cell.angle_gamma   90.00
#
_symmetry.space_group_name_H-M   'P 1'
#
loop_
_entity.id
_entity.type
_entity.pdbx_description
1 polymer ?
#
loop_
_entity_poly.entity_id
_entity_poly.type
_entity_poly.pdbx_seq_one_letter_code
_entity_poly.pdbx_strand_id
1 'polypeptide(L)'
;MSEKQLAFDLGIEAEERSTNITVGDEEYNLILTTKATKEIAKRYGGLENLGNKLMNTQNFELAIDEVVWLVTLLANQSILIHNLRNRDDKRELLKEEDVELLTTPFDLADFKEAISACMLKGTKRNIESETIKNAEVG
;
A
#
# COMPACT_ATOMS: atom_id res chain seq x y z
N MET A 1 -1.89 31.78 -2.08
CA MET A 1 -2.25 30.34 -1.96
C MET A 1 -3.11 30.14 -0.72
N SER A 2 -4.21 29.44 -0.86
CA SER A 2 -5.08 29.15 0.28
C SER A 2 -4.44 28.10 1.19
N GLU A 3 -4.91 28.02 2.42
CA GLU A 3 -4.42 26.97 3.33
C GLU A 3 -4.67 25.59 2.77
N LYS A 4 -5.81 25.41 2.11
CA LYS A 4 -6.16 24.12 1.49
C LYS A 4 -5.20 23.78 0.37
N GLN A 5 -4.83 24.77 -0.44
CA GLN A 5 -3.89 24.57 -1.52
C GLN A 5 -2.49 24.25 -0.99
N LEU A 6 -2.08 24.95 0.06
CA LEU A 6 -0.78 24.71 0.69
C LEU A 6 -0.73 23.30 1.31
N ALA A 7 -1.78 22.91 2.00
CA ALA A 7 -1.86 21.57 2.58
C ALA A 7 -1.84 20.50 1.48
N PHE A 8 -2.53 20.76 0.38
CA PHE A 8 -2.53 19.86 -0.77
C PHE A 8 -1.11 19.71 -1.33
N ASP A 9 -0.42 20.83 -1.54
CA ASP A 9 0.93 20.80 -2.09
C ASP A 9 1.92 20.11 -1.15
N LEU A 10 1.79 20.32 0.16
CA LEU A 10 2.69 19.72 1.14
C LEU A 10 2.38 18.24 1.42
N GLY A 11 1.11 17.87 1.33
CA GLY A 11 0.66 16.53 1.63
C GLY A 11 0.58 15.60 0.43
N ILE A 12 0.63 16.15 -0.78
CA ILE A 12 0.35 15.39 -2.00
C ILE A 12 1.28 14.19 -2.17
N GLU A 13 2.56 14.32 -1.83
CA GLU A 13 3.50 13.21 -1.96
C GLU A 13 3.19 12.08 -0.98
N ALA A 14 2.87 12.43 0.27
CA ALA A 14 2.51 11.43 1.26
C ALA A 14 1.18 10.75 0.87
N GLU A 15 0.20 11.54 0.42
CA GLU A 15 -1.09 11.01 0.00
C GLU A 15 -0.98 10.16 -1.26
N GLU A 16 -0.08 10.52 -2.18
CA GLU A 16 0.14 9.73 -3.39
C GLU A 16 0.85 8.40 -3.09
N ARG A 17 1.61 8.34 -2.02
CA ARG A 17 2.36 7.14 -1.64
C ARG A 17 1.63 6.26 -0.65
N SER A 18 0.69 6.79 0.10
CA SER A 18 0.03 6.07 1.18
C SER A 18 -1.48 6.12 1.06
N THR A 19 -2.11 5.10 1.59
CA THR A 19 -3.57 5.00 1.72
C THR A 19 -3.84 4.40 3.09
N ASN A 20 -4.69 5.06 3.87
CA ASN A 20 -4.98 4.62 5.23
C ASN A 20 -6.09 3.57 5.26
N ILE A 21 -5.92 2.59 6.13
CA ILE A 21 -6.96 1.61 6.45
C ILE A 21 -7.04 1.48 7.97
N THR A 22 -8.14 0.93 8.44
CA THR A 22 -8.32 0.64 9.85
C THR A 22 -8.44 -0.87 10.04
N VAL A 23 -7.62 -1.43 10.93
CA VAL A 23 -7.69 -2.84 11.32
C VAL A 23 -7.94 -2.88 12.82
N GLY A 24 -9.11 -3.37 13.21
CA GLY A 24 -9.52 -3.25 14.60
C GLY A 24 -9.70 -1.78 14.96
N ASP A 25 -9.00 -1.34 15.97
CA ASP A 25 -9.05 0.05 16.44
C ASP A 25 -7.86 0.88 15.96
N GLU A 26 -6.96 0.29 15.19
CA GLU A 26 -5.74 0.97 14.77
C GLU A 26 -5.77 1.31 13.29
N GLU A 27 -5.20 2.47 12.98
CA GLU A 27 -5.07 2.95 11.62
C GLU A 27 -3.69 2.64 11.08
N TYR A 28 -3.62 2.15 9.85
CA TYR A 28 -2.37 1.80 9.19
C TYR A 28 -2.27 2.49 7.83
N ASN A 29 -1.07 2.91 7.49
CA ASN A 29 -0.78 3.46 6.16
C ASN A 29 -0.29 2.34 5.27
N LEU A 30 -0.89 2.21 4.10
CA LEU A 30 -0.41 1.28 3.08
C LEU A 30 0.58 2.02 2.18
N ILE A 31 1.77 1.49 2.06
CA ILE A 31 2.83 2.10 1.24
C ILE A 31 3.44 1.07 0.31
N LEU A 32 3.54 1.41 -0.96
CA LEU A 32 4.24 0.57 -1.93
C LEU A 32 5.71 0.98 -1.96
N THR A 33 6.56 0.15 -1.39
CA THR A 33 8.00 0.35 -1.36
C THR A 33 8.68 -0.57 -2.37
N THR A 34 9.97 -0.36 -2.59
CA THR A 34 10.79 -1.29 -3.40
C THR A 34 10.76 -2.68 -2.79
N LYS A 35 10.83 -2.76 -1.45
CA LYS A 35 10.79 -4.05 -0.76
C LYS A 35 9.46 -4.76 -1.02
N ALA A 36 8.35 -4.06 -0.88
CA ALA A 36 7.03 -4.63 -1.14
C ALA A 36 6.89 -5.04 -2.60
N THR A 37 7.39 -4.23 -3.52
CA THR A 37 7.35 -4.55 -4.95
C THR A 37 8.10 -5.85 -5.25
N LYS A 38 9.24 -6.07 -4.60
CA LYS A 38 9.99 -7.32 -4.76
C LYS A 38 9.19 -8.52 -4.28
N GLU A 39 8.53 -8.39 -3.15
CA GLU A 39 7.71 -9.48 -2.60
C GLU A 39 6.51 -9.79 -3.50
N ILE A 40 5.88 -8.74 -4.03
CA ILE A 40 4.76 -8.90 -4.96
C ILE A 40 5.25 -9.58 -6.25
N ALA A 41 6.40 -9.15 -6.75
CA ALA A 41 6.96 -9.74 -7.96
C ALA A 41 7.28 -11.23 -7.77
N LYS A 42 7.79 -11.62 -6.61
CA LYS A 42 8.05 -13.02 -6.30
C LYS A 42 6.79 -13.86 -6.31
N ARG A 43 5.70 -13.31 -5.78
CA ARG A 43 4.45 -14.05 -5.64
C ARG A 43 3.63 -14.08 -6.93
N TYR A 44 3.60 -12.98 -7.67
CA TYR A 44 2.71 -12.82 -8.83
C TYR A 44 3.43 -12.68 -10.16
N GLY A 45 4.72 -12.43 -10.14
CA GLY A 45 5.47 -12.17 -11.36
C GLY A 45 5.43 -10.71 -11.79
N GLY A 46 4.83 -9.81 -10.99
CA GLY A 46 4.77 -8.40 -11.29
C GLY A 46 3.48 -7.75 -10.82
N LEU A 47 3.43 -6.42 -10.86
CA LEU A 47 2.26 -5.66 -10.44
C LEU A 47 1.07 -5.86 -11.37
N GLU A 48 1.33 -5.99 -12.66
CA GLU A 48 0.30 -6.22 -13.65
C GLU A 48 -0.42 -7.54 -13.41
N ASN A 49 0.34 -8.59 -13.14
CA ASN A 49 -0.23 -9.91 -12.85
C ASN A 49 -1.06 -9.89 -11.57
N LEU A 50 -0.63 -9.11 -10.59
CA LEU A 50 -1.39 -8.95 -9.36
C LEU A 50 -2.75 -8.31 -9.65
N GLY A 51 -2.76 -7.23 -10.42
CA GLY A 51 -4.00 -6.57 -10.79
C GLY A 51 -4.98 -7.51 -11.46
N ASN A 52 -4.48 -8.28 -12.41
CA ASN A 52 -5.30 -9.25 -13.14
C ASN A 52 -5.85 -10.32 -12.17
N LYS A 53 -5.03 -10.81 -11.28
CA LYS A 53 -5.46 -11.83 -10.33
C LYS A 53 -6.54 -11.34 -9.39
N LEU A 54 -6.37 -10.14 -8.84
CA LEU A 54 -7.36 -9.56 -7.93
C LEU A 54 -8.71 -9.33 -8.61
N MET A 55 -8.69 -8.92 -9.87
CA MET A 55 -9.92 -8.64 -10.60
C MET A 55 -10.62 -9.90 -11.13
N ASN A 56 -9.86 -10.93 -11.46
CA ASN A 56 -10.38 -12.11 -12.12
C ASN A 56 -10.59 -13.32 -11.22
N THR A 57 -10.20 -13.22 -9.94
CA THR A 57 -10.37 -14.32 -9.00
C THR A 57 -11.85 -14.49 -8.65
N GLN A 58 -12.38 -15.68 -8.97
CA GLN A 58 -13.76 -16.03 -8.65
C GLN A 58 -13.87 -16.84 -7.36
N ASN A 59 -12.76 -17.39 -6.89
CA ASN A 59 -12.73 -18.12 -5.64
C ASN A 59 -12.68 -17.14 -4.48
N PHE A 60 -13.74 -17.10 -3.69
CA PHE A 60 -13.87 -16.17 -2.58
C PHE A 60 -12.78 -16.33 -1.51
N GLU A 61 -12.48 -17.58 -1.18
CA GLU A 61 -11.46 -17.88 -0.17
C GLU A 61 -10.08 -17.40 -0.60
N LEU A 62 -9.72 -17.68 -1.85
CA LEU A 62 -8.45 -17.22 -2.40
C LEU A 62 -8.37 -15.70 -2.44
N ALA A 63 -9.49 -15.05 -2.78
CA ALA A 63 -9.54 -13.59 -2.79
C ALA A 63 -9.31 -13.01 -1.40
N ILE A 64 -9.87 -13.64 -0.35
CA ILE A 64 -9.65 -13.22 1.03
C ILE A 64 -8.19 -13.35 1.40
N ASP A 65 -7.56 -14.48 1.13
CA ASP A 65 -6.17 -14.73 1.44
C ASP A 65 -5.25 -13.73 0.77
N GLU A 66 -5.53 -13.42 -0.51
CA GLU A 66 -4.72 -12.46 -1.26
C GLU A 66 -4.83 -11.05 -0.68
N VAL A 67 -6.04 -10.64 -0.33
CA VAL A 67 -6.25 -9.31 0.25
C VAL A 67 -5.58 -9.21 1.61
N VAL A 68 -5.72 -10.23 2.45
CA VAL A 68 -5.07 -10.26 3.77
C VAL A 68 -3.55 -10.16 3.63
N TRP A 69 -2.97 -10.94 2.72
CA TRP A 69 -1.52 -10.92 2.49
C TRP A 69 -1.04 -9.55 2.03
N LEU A 70 -1.74 -8.95 1.07
CA LEU A 70 -1.36 -7.65 0.52
C LEU A 70 -1.49 -6.53 1.55
N VAL A 71 -2.59 -6.50 2.29
CA VAL A 71 -2.80 -5.50 3.34
C VAL A 71 -1.68 -5.61 4.37
N THR A 72 -1.38 -6.82 4.81
CA THR A 72 -0.32 -7.06 5.79
C THR A 72 1.03 -6.58 5.27
N LEU A 73 1.36 -6.95 4.04
CA LEU A 73 2.61 -6.53 3.42
C LEU A 73 2.74 -5.01 3.33
N LEU A 74 1.71 -4.35 2.79
CA LEU A 74 1.77 -2.90 2.54
C LEU A 74 1.68 -2.09 3.84
N ALA A 75 0.90 -2.54 4.81
CA ALA A 75 0.82 -1.88 6.12
C ALA A 75 2.16 -1.99 6.86
N ASN A 76 2.81 -3.14 6.76
CA ASN A 76 4.09 -3.35 7.41
C ASN A 76 5.21 -2.49 6.83
N GLN A 77 5.06 -1.99 5.61
CA GLN A 77 6.06 -1.09 5.04
C GLN A 77 6.16 0.20 5.85
N SER A 78 5.04 0.78 6.26
CA SER A 78 5.06 2.00 7.07
C SER A 78 5.68 1.73 8.45
N ILE A 79 5.40 0.56 9.03
CA ILE A 79 5.98 0.18 10.32
C ILE A 79 7.49 -0.02 10.20
N LEU A 80 7.95 -0.69 9.14
CA LEU A 80 9.38 -0.89 8.89
C LEU A 80 10.10 0.43 8.69
N ILE A 81 9.48 1.37 7.98
CA ILE A 81 10.05 2.71 7.79
C ILE A 81 10.15 3.43 9.15
N HIS A 82 9.10 3.36 9.95
CA HIS A 82 9.12 3.94 11.30
C HIS A 82 10.26 3.34 12.12
N ASN A 83 10.39 2.03 12.11
CA ASN A 83 11.42 1.33 12.88
C ASN A 83 12.83 1.67 12.41
N LEU A 84 13.01 1.87 11.11
CA LEU A 84 14.29 2.28 10.56
C LEU A 84 14.71 3.66 11.06
N ARG A 85 13.75 4.56 11.18
CA ARG A 85 13.99 5.94 11.60
C ARG A 85 13.95 6.14 13.11
N ASN A 86 13.36 5.19 13.86
CA ASN A 86 13.16 5.29 15.30
C ASN A 86 13.60 4.00 15.98
N ARG A 87 14.90 3.74 15.98
CA ARG A 87 15.44 2.47 16.45
C ARG A 87 15.19 2.18 17.93
N ASP A 88 14.97 3.22 18.71
CA ASP A 88 14.68 3.08 20.14
C ASP A 88 13.19 3.00 20.46
N ASP A 89 12.34 3.12 19.42
CA ASP A 89 10.88 3.09 19.57
C ASP A 89 10.28 2.24 18.45
N LYS A 90 10.66 0.98 18.43
CA LYS A 90 10.19 0.07 17.38
C LYS A 90 8.78 -0.43 17.68
N ARG A 91 8.01 -0.57 16.63
CA ARG A 91 6.64 -1.11 16.69
C ARG A 91 6.63 -2.53 16.15
N GLU A 92 5.71 -3.32 16.66
CA GLU A 92 5.53 -4.68 16.18
C GLU A 92 4.89 -4.67 14.79
N LEU A 93 5.30 -5.63 13.96
CA LEU A 93 4.70 -5.80 12.65
C LEU A 93 3.31 -6.40 12.77
N LEU A 94 2.45 -6.01 11.85
CA LEU A 94 1.11 -6.58 11.73
C LEU A 94 1.22 -8.01 11.20
N LYS A 95 0.43 -8.93 11.73
CA LYS A 95 0.39 -10.31 11.28
C LYS A 95 -0.88 -10.57 10.49
N GLU A 96 -0.80 -11.49 9.53
CA GLU A 96 -1.98 -11.87 8.75
C GLU A 96 -3.11 -12.38 9.66
N GLU A 97 -2.77 -13.15 10.68
CA GLU A 97 -3.76 -13.65 11.63
C GLU A 97 -4.50 -12.52 12.34
N ASP A 98 -3.78 -11.45 12.68
CA ASP A 98 -4.38 -10.29 13.33
C ASP A 98 -5.42 -9.63 12.39
N VAL A 99 -5.06 -9.51 11.12
CA VAL A 99 -5.99 -8.95 10.12
C VAL A 99 -7.23 -9.83 10.01
N GLU A 100 -7.05 -11.14 9.95
CA GLU A 100 -8.17 -12.08 9.84
C GLU A 100 -9.12 -12.02 11.04
N LEU A 101 -8.57 -11.84 12.24
CA LEU A 101 -9.36 -11.82 13.47
C LEU A 101 -10.03 -10.48 13.74
N LEU A 102 -9.43 -9.38 13.27
CA LEU A 102 -9.89 -8.03 13.59
C LEU A 102 -10.72 -7.38 12.48
N THR A 103 -11.02 -8.11 11.42
CA THR A 103 -11.76 -7.59 10.28
C THR A 103 -12.92 -8.51 9.91
N THR A 104 -13.81 -7.99 9.07
CA THR A 104 -14.92 -8.77 8.50
C THR A 104 -14.80 -8.77 6.99
N PRO A 105 -15.56 -9.62 6.28
CA PRO A 105 -15.54 -9.59 4.81
C PRO A 105 -15.90 -8.23 4.21
N PHE A 106 -16.67 -7.41 4.91
CA PHE A 106 -16.99 -6.06 4.44
C PHE A 106 -15.77 -5.16 4.46
N ASP A 107 -14.94 -5.28 5.50
CA ASP A 107 -13.70 -4.52 5.59
C ASP A 107 -12.76 -4.90 4.44
N LEU A 108 -12.74 -6.16 4.07
CA LEU A 108 -11.87 -6.65 3.00
C LEU A 108 -12.20 -6.02 1.64
N ALA A 109 -13.47 -5.70 1.41
CA ALA A 109 -13.86 -4.99 0.19
C ALA A 109 -13.22 -3.61 0.15
N ASP A 110 -13.25 -2.89 1.27
CA ASP A 110 -12.61 -1.59 1.39
C ASP A 110 -11.09 -1.70 1.26
N PHE A 111 -10.50 -2.74 1.84
CA PHE A 111 -9.06 -2.99 1.74
C PHE A 111 -8.65 -3.23 0.31
N LYS A 112 -9.45 -3.93 -0.46
CA LYS A 112 -9.17 -4.20 -1.88
C LYS A 112 -9.07 -2.89 -2.67
N GLU A 113 -9.98 -1.96 -2.39
CA GLU A 113 -9.92 -0.63 -3.01
C GLU A 113 -8.67 0.14 -2.57
N ALA A 114 -8.34 0.06 -1.28
CA ALA A 114 -7.16 0.74 -0.73
C ALA A 114 -5.88 0.18 -1.34
N ILE A 115 -5.80 -1.13 -1.50
CA ILE A 115 -4.65 -1.78 -2.15
C ILE A 115 -4.50 -1.26 -3.57
N SER A 116 -5.59 -1.25 -4.34
CA SER A 116 -5.56 -0.78 -5.73
C SER A 116 -5.11 0.67 -5.81
N ALA A 117 -5.64 1.53 -4.93
CA ALA A 117 -5.26 2.93 -4.89
C ALA A 117 -3.78 3.10 -4.52
N CYS A 118 -3.29 2.34 -3.55
CA CYS A 118 -1.89 2.36 -3.12
C CYS A 118 -0.95 1.97 -4.27
N MET A 119 -1.29 0.91 -4.99
CA MET A 119 -0.50 0.42 -6.10
C MET A 119 -0.47 1.43 -7.25
N LEU A 120 -1.63 2.00 -7.56
CA LEU A 120 -1.75 2.99 -8.63
C LEU A 120 -0.94 4.26 -8.31
N LYS A 121 -1.03 4.73 -7.08
CA LYS A 121 -0.29 5.93 -6.65
C LYS A 121 1.22 5.71 -6.73
N GLY A 122 1.70 4.54 -6.30
CA GLY A 122 3.10 4.20 -6.38
C GLY A 122 3.62 4.15 -7.81
N THR A 123 2.85 3.52 -8.70
CA THR A 123 3.20 3.41 -10.12
C THR A 123 3.19 4.77 -10.79
N LYS A 124 2.18 5.58 -10.52
CA LYS A 124 2.06 6.92 -11.08
C LYS A 124 3.25 7.78 -10.70
N ARG A 125 3.67 7.71 -9.45
CA ARG A 125 4.81 8.48 -8.97
C ARG A 125 6.10 8.09 -9.71
N ASN A 126 6.31 6.81 -9.95
CA ASN A 126 7.47 6.34 -10.71
C ASN A 126 7.47 6.90 -12.13
N ILE A 127 6.33 6.86 -12.79
CA ILE A 127 6.19 7.38 -14.16
C ILE A 127 6.48 8.87 -14.20
N GLU A 128 5.95 9.63 -13.26
CA GLU A 128 6.19 11.07 -13.18
C GLU A 128 7.66 11.39 -12.93
N SER A 129 8.33 10.62 -12.06
CA SER A 129 9.74 10.81 -11.78
C SER A 129 10.59 10.57 -13.04
N GLU A 130 10.29 9.53 -13.80
CA GLU A 130 11.00 9.22 -15.03
C GLU A 130 10.79 10.31 -16.08
N THR A 131 9.57 10.81 -16.19
CA THR A 131 9.23 11.87 -17.13
C THR A 131 9.99 13.15 -16.82
N ILE A 132 10.06 13.54 -15.55
CA ILE A 132 10.79 14.73 -15.10
C ILE A 132 12.27 14.56 -15.39
N LYS A 133 12.82 13.40 -15.08
CA LYS A 133 14.24 13.10 -15.31
C LYS A 133 14.58 13.18 -16.80
N ASN A 134 13.75 12.65 -17.66
CA ASN A 134 13.96 12.71 -19.10
C ASN A 134 13.87 14.13 -19.62
N ALA A 135 12.98 14.93 -19.08
CA ALA A 135 12.84 16.34 -19.45
C ALA A 135 14.09 17.15 -19.09
N GLU A 136 14.71 16.85 -17.96
CA GLU A 136 15.94 17.52 -17.54
C GLU A 136 17.14 17.18 -18.44
N VAL A 137 17.19 15.94 -18.91
CA VAL A 137 18.28 15.47 -19.76
C VAL A 137 18.10 15.96 -21.20
N GLY A 138 16.85 16.10 -21.62
CA GLY A 138 16.53 16.57 -22.94
C GLY A 138 16.70 18.04 -23.12
#